data_67edcaebe0fe62f22deb14b624763f89
#
_entry.id   67edcaebe0fe62f22deb14b624763f89
#
_cell.length_a   1.000
_cell.length_b   1.000
_cell.length_c   1.000
_cell.angle_alpha   90.00
_cell.angle_beta   90.00
_cell.angle_gamma   90.00
#
_symmetry.space_group_name_H-M   'P 1'
#
loop_
_entity.id
_entity.type
_entity.pdbx_description
1 polymer ?
#
loop_
_entity_poly.entity_id
_entity_poly.type
_entity_poly.pdbx_seq_one_letter_code
_entity_poly.pdbx_strand_id
1 'polypeptide(L)'
;TPAPKESEMAAVTVPDETIAVNSPVYSFSEKSSLLWPVEGDIILGYNMDKTIYFPTLDIYRCNPAVVISAEAGEPVLSSAPGVVEEIYTDNEIGTAVKVSVGDGYEVIYGQLSNLQVGVSEHIEAGRVIGYATEPTKYYSKEGTNVYFKLLKEGAAVDPMLYLIEK
;
A
#
# COMPACT_ATOMS: atom_id res chain seq x y z
N THR A 1 51.99 1.45 -13.23
CA THR A 1 51.26 1.45 -13.05
C THR A 1 50.53 1.32 -13.15
N PRO A 2 50.74 1.32 -13.15
CA PRO A 2 49.80 1.30 -12.98
C PRO A 2 48.94 1.27 -12.89
N ALA A 3 49.03 1.37 -12.70
CA ALA A 3 48.16 1.55 -12.44
C ALA A 3 47.27 1.57 -12.54
N PRO A 4 47.50 1.62 -12.61
CA PRO A 4 46.46 1.75 -12.54
C PRO A 4 45.49 1.70 -12.63
N LYS A 5 45.77 1.80 -12.51
CA LYS A 5 44.93 1.95 -12.45
C LYS A 5 43.87 1.96 -12.55
N GLU A 6 44.17 1.90 -12.37
CA GLU A 6 43.32 1.98 -12.29
C GLU A 6 42.29 2.06 -12.30
N SER A 7 42.97 2.05 -12.29
CA SER A 7 42.15 2.18 -12.13
C SER A 7 41.18 2.32 -12.14
N GLU A 8 41.52 2.36 -12.07
CA GLU A 8 40.73 2.57 -11.96
C GLU A 8 39.68 2.64 -12.03
N MET A 9 40.03 2.63 -11.94
CA MET A 9 39.14 2.73 -11.80
C MET A 9 38.14 2.75 -11.85
N ALA A 10 38.58 2.73 -11.90
CA ALA A 10 37.68 2.88 -11.75
C ALA A 10 36.80 2.88 -11.69
N ALA A 11 37.06 3.00 -11.64
CA ALA A 11 36.19 3.17 -11.44
C ALA A 11 35.40 3.23 -11.30
N VAL A 12 35.61 3.30 -11.09
CA VAL A 12 34.81 3.55 -10.84
C VAL A 12 34.02 3.83 -10.69
N THR A 13 34.52 3.83 -9.91
CA THR A 13 33.73 4.39 -9.63
C THR A 13 32.62 4.84 -10.04
N VAL A 14 32.38 5.25 -10.07
CA VAL A 14 31.33 5.70 -10.94
C VAL A 14 30.14 4.82 -11.14
N PRO A 15 30.22 3.58 -11.03
CA PRO A 15 29.09 2.68 -11.19
C PRO A 15 27.94 2.94 -10.26
N ASP A 16 28.20 3.52 -9.12
CA ASP A 16 27.12 3.78 -8.17
C ASP A 16 26.08 4.72 -8.71
N GLU A 17 26.53 5.71 -9.46
CA GLU A 17 25.58 6.64 -10.06
C GLU A 17 24.73 5.95 -11.11
N THR A 18 25.33 5.03 -11.83
CA THR A 18 24.61 4.29 -12.82
C THR A 18 23.49 3.48 -12.19
N ILE A 19 23.75 2.90 -11.03
CA ILE A 19 22.73 2.14 -10.32
C ILE A 19 21.57 3.05 -9.93
N ALA A 20 21.87 4.23 -9.40
CA ALA A 20 20.81 5.17 -9.00
C ALA A 20 19.98 5.59 -10.22
N VAL A 21 20.62 5.81 -11.34
CA VAL A 21 19.92 6.22 -12.56
C VAL A 21 18.97 5.12 -13.02
N ASN A 22 19.34 3.88 -12.80
CA ASN A 22 18.53 2.76 -13.26
C ASN A 22 17.42 2.37 -12.30
N SER A 23 17.33 3.01 -11.14
CA SER A 23 16.26 2.72 -10.19
C SER A 23 14.93 3.25 -10.75
N PRO A 24 13.85 2.48 -10.62
CA PRO A 24 12.55 2.97 -11.08
C PRO A 24 12.14 4.23 -10.34
N VAL A 25 11.54 5.14 -11.07
CA VAL A 25 10.98 6.36 -10.50
C VAL A 25 9.46 6.27 -10.68
N TYR A 26 8.75 6.42 -9.58
CA TYR A 26 7.29 6.33 -9.60
C TYR A 26 6.70 7.71 -9.54
N SER A 27 5.61 7.90 -10.28
CA SER A 27 4.87 9.15 -10.26
C SER A 27 3.40 8.87 -10.04
N PHE A 28 2.77 9.75 -9.31
CA PHE A 28 1.35 9.62 -8.98
C PHE A 28 0.77 11.02 -8.83
N SER A 29 -0.44 11.21 -9.33
CA SER A 29 -1.08 12.52 -9.27
C SER A 29 -2.58 12.34 -9.11
N GLU A 30 -3.30 13.44 -8.98
CA GLU A 30 -4.75 13.42 -8.87
C GLU A 30 -5.43 12.77 -10.08
N LYS A 31 -4.71 12.66 -11.19
CA LYS A 31 -5.25 12.05 -12.41
C LYS A 31 -4.90 10.57 -12.53
N SER A 32 -4.09 10.06 -11.62
CA SER A 32 -3.69 8.66 -11.63
C SER A 32 -4.84 7.79 -11.13
N SER A 33 -4.77 6.51 -11.47
CA SER A 33 -5.79 5.54 -11.08
C SER A 33 -5.19 4.45 -10.23
N LEU A 34 -6.02 3.90 -9.34
CA LEU A 34 -5.66 2.77 -8.50
C LEU A 34 -6.51 1.57 -8.89
N LEU A 35 -5.88 0.41 -8.99
CA LEU A 35 -6.61 -0.85 -9.14
C LEU A 35 -7.21 -1.24 -7.81
N TRP A 36 -8.32 -1.96 -7.84
CA TRP A 36 -8.90 -2.51 -6.62
C TRP A 36 -7.98 -3.60 -6.07
N PRO A 37 -7.65 -3.55 -4.78
CA PRO A 37 -6.79 -4.61 -4.20
C PRO A 37 -7.52 -5.93 -4.07
N VAL A 38 -8.84 -5.91 -3.92
CA VAL A 38 -9.70 -7.10 -3.90
C VAL A 38 -11.01 -6.74 -4.60
N GLU A 39 -11.81 -7.76 -4.90
CA GLU A 39 -13.02 -7.57 -5.71
C GLU A 39 -14.27 -7.29 -4.89
N GLY A 40 -14.18 -7.24 -3.58
CA GLY A 40 -15.35 -7.09 -2.73
C GLY A 40 -15.96 -5.70 -2.75
N ASP A 41 -16.96 -5.53 -1.90
CA ASP A 41 -17.68 -4.27 -1.77
C ASP A 41 -17.13 -3.43 -0.65
N ILE A 42 -17.38 -2.13 -0.72
CA ILE A 42 -17.01 -1.22 0.36
C ILE A 42 -17.94 -1.48 1.55
N ILE A 43 -17.35 -1.88 2.68
CA ILE A 43 -18.08 -2.09 3.92
C ILE A 43 -18.15 -0.79 4.71
N LEU A 44 -17.00 -0.11 4.82
CA LEU A 44 -16.90 1.16 5.52
C LEU A 44 -16.20 2.14 4.59
N GLY A 45 -16.88 3.23 4.26
CA GLY A 45 -16.35 4.21 3.31
C GLY A 45 -15.46 5.23 3.99
N TYR A 46 -14.65 5.89 3.19
CA TYR A 46 -13.85 7.02 3.65
C TYR A 46 -14.77 8.19 3.96
N ASN A 47 -14.58 8.81 5.12
CA ASN A 47 -15.27 10.06 5.44
C ASN A 47 -14.53 10.75 6.58
N MET A 48 -13.91 11.87 6.27
CA MET A 48 -13.22 12.67 7.27
C MET A 48 -13.98 13.94 7.61
N ASP A 49 -15.10 14.19 6.91
CA ASP A 49 -15.95 15.34 7.20
C ASP A 49 -17.01 15.01 8.24
N LYS A 50 -17.50 13.77 8.21
CA LYS A 50 -18.56 13.30 9.10
C LYS A 50 -18.17 11.96 9.67
N THR A 51 -18.80 11.59 10.77
CA THR A 51 -18.57 10.28 11.37
C THR A 51 -19.42 9.23 10.67
N ILE A 52 -18.92 8.00 10.67
CA ILE A 52 -19.68 6.84 10.23
C ILE A 52 -19.70 5.83 11.38
N TYR A 53 -20.64 4.90 11.31
CA TYR A 53 -20.81 3.90 12.35
C TYR A 53 -19.88 2.71 12.12
N PHE A 54 -19.14 2.32 13.16
CA PHE A 54 -18.27 1.15 13.17
C PHE A 54 -18.95 0.05 13.95
N PRO A 55 -19.51 -0.98 13.29
CA PRO A 55 -20.34 -1.99 13.98
C PRO A 55 -19.63 -2.75 15.09
N THR A 56 -18.40 -3.17 14.89
CA THR A 56 -17.69 -3.94 15.92
C THR A 56 -17.44 -3.11 17.17
N LEU A 57 -17.08 -1.85 16.97
CA LEU A 57 -16.73 -0.96 18.07
C LEU A 57 -17.95 -0.29 18.68
N ASP A 58 -19.06 -0.30 17.94
CA ASP A 58 -20.32 0.34 18.34
C ASP A 58 -20.09 1.82 18.66
N ILE A 59 -19.34 2.50 17.77
CA ILE A 59 -19.06 3.93 17.92
C ILE A 59 -19.17 4.60 16.56
N TYR A 60 -19.27 5.92 16.62
CA TYR A 60 -19.22 6.77 15.43
C TYR A 60 -17.90 7.52 15.44
N ARG A 61 -17.19 7.46 14.32
CA ARG A 61 -15.94 8.23 14.16
C ARG A 61 -15.67 8.44 12.68
N CYS A 62 -14.79 9.39 12.36
CA CYS A 62 -14.35 9.58 11.00
C CYS A 62 -13.52 8.38 10.55
N ASN A 63 -13.55 8.08 9.26
CA ASN A 63 -12.82 6.95 8.72
C ASN A 63 -11.83 7.45 7.66
N PRO A 64 -10.51 7.33 7.91
CA PRO A 64 -9.50 7.83 6.98
C PRO A 64 -9.19 6.86 5.85
N ALA A 65 -9.87 5.73 5.78
CA ALA A 65 -9.58 4.68 4.81
C ALA A 65 -10.88 4.10 4.30
N VAL A 66 -10.79 3.17 3.34
CA VAL A 66 -11.94 2.35 2.99
C VAL A 66 -11.67 0.93 3.48
N VAL A 67 -12.75 0.24 3.85
CA VAL A 67 -12.69 -1.16 4.25
C VAL A 67 -13.47 -1.94 3.22
N ILE A 68 -12.79 -2.88 2.55
CA ILE A 68 -13.34 -3.61 1.41
C ILE A 68 -13.53 -5.06 1.82
N SER A 69 -14.72 -5.61 1.58
CA SER A 69 -14.99 -7.01 1.91
C SER A 69 -14.08 -7.93 1.10
N ALA A 70 -13.73 -9.07 1.69
CA ALA A 70 -12.89 -10.05 1.04
C ALA A 70 -13.19 -11.42 1.64
N GLU A 71 -12.71 -12.47 0.97
CA GLU A 71 -12.81 -13.81 1.50
C GLU A 71 -11.45 -14.21 2.07
N ALA A 72 -11.48 -15.01 3.14
CA ALA A 72 -10.23 -15.49 3.73
C ALA A 72 -9.43 -16.24 2.68
N GLY A 73 -8.16 -15.87 2.52
CA GLY A 73 -7.30 -16.48 1.50
C GLY A 73 -7.35 -15.80 0.15
N GLU A 74 -8.17 -14.77 0.00
CA GLU A 74 -8.24 -14.05 -1.27
C GLU A 74 -6.95 -13.26 -1.50
N PRO A 75 -6.34 -13.34 -2.71
CA PRO A 75 -5.13 -12.56 -2.98
C PRO A 75 -5.42 -11.07 -2.94
N VAL A 76 -4.51 -10.32 -2.31
CA VAL A 76 -4.59 -8.86 -2.27
C VAL A 76 -3.55 -8.32 -3.23
N LEU A 77 -3.98 -7.48 -4.16
CA LEU A 77 -3.15 -7.00 -5.26
C LEU A 77 -2.70 -5.57 -5.01
N SER A 78 -1.50 -5.28 -5.45
CA SER A 78 -1.00 -3.90 -5.41
C SER A 78 -1.81 -3.03 -6.36
N SER A 79 -2.25 -1.89 -5.86
CA SER A 79 -3.13 -0.99 -6.62
C SER A 79 -2.37 -0.11 -7.60
N ALA A 80 -1.06 0.03 -7.42
CA ALA A 80 -0.23 0.88 -8.28
C ALA A 80 1.21 0.41 -8.16
N PRO A 81 2.05 0.75 -9.15
CA PRO A 81 3.48 0.44 -9.04
C PRO A 81 4.10 1.29 -7.94
N GLY A 82 5.06 0.73 -7.24
CA GLY A 82 5.73 1.45 -6.17
C GLY A 82 6.79 0.63 -5.49
N VAL A 83 7.28 1.15 -4.38
CA VAL A 83 8.29 0.46 -3.57
C VAL A 83 7.74 0.29 -2.15
N VAL A 84 7.93 -0.91 -1.61
CA VAL A 84 7.46 -1.21 -0.25
C VAL A 84 8.34 -0.45 0.74
N GLU A 85 7.71 0.45 1.48
CA GLU A 85 8.43 1.28 2.45
C GLU A 85 8.49 0.64 3.81
N GLU A 86 7.41 -0.01 4.22
CA GLU A 86 7.30 -0.48 5.59
C GLU A 86 6.34 -1.66 5.65
N ILE A 87 6.68 -2.63 6.50
CA ILE A 87 5.78 -3.74 6.84
C ILE A 87 5.70 -3.74 8.36
N TYR A 88 4.48 -3.70 8.90
CA TYR A 88 4.32 -3.60 10.35
C TYR A 88 3.03 -4.28 10.78
N THR A 89 2.91 -4.46 12.09
CA THR A 89 1.69 -5.05 12.69
C THR A 89 1.07 -4.01 13.60
N ASP A 90 -0.23 -3.83 13.44
CA ASP A 90 -1.01 -2.87 14.20
C ASP A 90 -2.16 -3.61 14.84
N ASN A 91 -2.51 -3.25 16.07
CA ASN A 91 -3.56 -3.96 16.81
C ASN A 91 -4.91 -3.86 16.11
N GLU A 92 -5.18 -2.77 15.45
CA GLU A 92 -6.48 -2.53 14.82
C GLU A 92 -6.52 -3.07 13.40
N ILE A 93 -5.50 -2.79 12.59
CA ILE A 93 -5.52 -3.15 11.18
C ILE A 93 -4.65 -4.37 10.84
N GLY A 94 -4.11 -5.05 11.87
CA GLY A 94 -3.36 -6.29 11.66
C GLY A 94 -2.06 -6.06 10.93
N THR A 95 -1.64 -7.05 10.14
CA THR A 95 -0.42 -6.92 9.35
C THR A 95 -0.66 -5.98 8.20
N ALA A 96 0.20 -4.98 8.06
CA ALA A 96 0.03 -3.92 7.09
C ALA A 96 1.29 -3.72 6.26
N VAL A 97 1.09 -3.34 4.99
CA VAL A 97 2.17 -3.02 4.06
C VAL A 97 1.94 -1.60 3.56
N LYS A 98 2.97 -0.79 3.63
CA LYS A 98 2.94 0.59 3.16
C LYS A 98 3.81 0.71 1.93
N VAL A 99 3.23 1.19 0.84
CA VAL A 99 3.90 1.27 -0.46
C VAL A 99 3.94 2.72 -0.91
N SER A 100 5.13 3.21 -1.26
CA SER A 100 5.27 4.52 -1.88
C SER A 100 5.00 4.39 -3.37
N VAL A 101 4.08 5.20 -3.87
CA VAL A 101 3.72 5.17 -5.30
C VAL A 101 4.20 6.43 -6.03
N GLY A 102 4.97 7.29 -5.35
CA GLY A 102 5.59 8.46 -5.96
C GLY A 102 4.89 9.75 -5.59
N ASP A 103 5.61 10.85 -5.74
CA ASP A 103 5.10 12.21 -5.56
C ASP A 103 4.40 12.45 -4.23
N GLY A 104 4.89 11.80 -3.18
CA GLY A 104 4.33 11.98 -1.84
C GLY A 104 3.10 11.15 -1.55
N TYR A 105 2.67 10.30 -2.47
CA TYR A 105 1.54 9.42 -2.26
C TYR A 105 2.00 8.07 -1.71
N GLU A 106 1.24 7.53 -0.76
CA GLU A 106 1.51 6.23 -0.16
C GLU A 106 0.20 5.48 0.00
N VAL A 107 0.26 4.16 -0.16
CA VAL A 107 -0.91 3.29 0.01
C VAL A 107 -0.62 2.31 1.13
N ILE A 108 -1.57 2.16 2.05
CA ILE A 108 -1.46 1.21 3.15
C ILE A 108 -2.52 0.13 2.94
N TYR A 109 -2.07 -1.13 2.95
CA TYR A 109 -2.94 -2.30 2.87
C TYR A 109 -2.89 -2.99 4.22
N GLY A 110 -4.02 -3.14 4.87
CA GLY A 110 -4.07 -3.76 6.20
C GLY A 110 -4.88 -5.04 6.22
N GLN A 111 -4.78 -5.76 7.33
CA GLN A 111 -5.46 -7.03 7.58
C GLN A 111 -5.01 -8.12 6.62
N LEU A 112 -3.70 -8.19 6.40
CA LEU A 112 -3.10 -9.15 5.48
C LEU A 112 -2.47 -10.32 6.23
N SER A 113 -2.25 -11.40 5.49
CA SER A 113 -1.47 -12.54 5.97
C SER A 113 -0.61 -13.05 4.83
N ASN A 114 0.38 -13.87 5.18
CA ASN A 114 1.20 -14.59 4.20
C ASN A 114 1.75 -13.64 3.15
N LEU A 115 2.50 -12.63 3.60
CA LEU A 115 3.01 -11.58 2.73
C LEU A 115 3.96 -12.15 1.67
N GLN A 116 3.85 -11.62 0.46
CA GLN A 116 4.64 -12.04 -0.69
C GLN A 116 5.67 -11.00 -1.10
N VAL A 117 5.83 -9.94 -0.31
CA VAL A 117 6.75 -8.85 -0.63
C VAL A 117 7.56 -8.51 0.61
N GLY A 118 8.70 -7.86 0.40
CA GLY A 118 9.57 -7.40 1.47
C GLY A 118 9.83 -5.92 1.40
N VAL A 119 10.35 -5.36 2.49
CA VAL A 119 10.69 -3.94 2.56
C VAL A 119 11.73 -3.63 1.48
N SER A 120 11.58 -2.50 0.83
CA SER A 120 12.41 -1.99 -0.24
C SER A 120 12.22 -2.71 -1.57
N GLU A 121 11.28 -3.63 -1.64
CA GLU A 121 11.00 -4.32 -2.90
C GLU A 121 10.18 -3.42 -3.82
N HIS A 122 10.54 -3.40 -5.10
CA HIS A 122 9.79 -2.69 -6.14
C HIS A 122 8.72 -3.62 -6.67
N ILE A 123 7.49 -3.14 -6.71
CA ILE A 123 6.35 -3.95 -7.14
C ILE A 123 5.57 -3.23 -8.22
N GLU A 124 4.91 -4.01 -9.07
CA GLU A 124 4.07 -3.48 -10.13
C GLU A 124 2.61 -3.57 -9.74
N ALA A 125 1.78 -2.78 -10.40
CA ALA A 125 0.35 -2.87 -10.18
C ALA A 125 -0.12 -4.30 -10.50
N GLY A 126 -1.03 -4.82 -9.68
CA GLY A 126 -1.54 -6.17 -9.87
C GLY A 126 -0.70 -7.26 -9.24
N ARG A 127 0.45 -6.92 -8.63
CA ARG A 127 1.29 -7.91 -7.95
C ARG A 127 0.59 -8.37 -6.66
N VAL A 128 0.56 -9.68 -6.41
CA VAL A 128 0.03 -10.19 -5.14
C VAL A 128 0.99 -9.79 -4.02
N ILE A 129 0.49 -9.04 -3.05
CA ILE A 129 1.31 -8.59 -1.92
C ILE A 129 1.08 -9.43 -0.67
N GLY A 130 -0.07 -10.08 -0.59
CA GLY A 130 -0.43 -10.93 0.53
C GLY A 130 -1.83 -11.46 0.31
N TYR A 131 -2.44 -11.94 1.37
CA TYR A 131 -3.76 -12.56 1.30
C TYR A 131 -4.65 -12.02 2.40
N ALA A 132 -5.93 -11.88 2.11
CA ALA A 132 -6.90 -11.48 3.11
C ALA A 132 -7.01 -12.56 4.16
N THR A 133 -7.19 -12.16 5.40
CA THR A 133 -7.28 -13.08 6.52
C THR A 133 -8.43 -12.67 7.42
N GLU A 134 -8.74 -13.48 8.40
CA GLU A 134 -9.77 -13.14 9.37
C GLU A 134 -9.43 -11.80 10.01
N PRO A 135 -10.44 -10.97 10.27
CA PRO A 135 -10.18 -9.62 10.77
C PRO A 135 -9.68 -9.66 12.21
N THR A 136 -9.05 -8.54 12.61
CA THR A 136 -8.74 -8.34 14.01
C THR A 136 -10.03 -8.19 14.79
N LYS A 137 -9.92 -8.22 16.11
CA LYS A 137 -11.10 -8.07 16.97
C LYS A 137 -11.80 -6.73 16.77
N TYR A 138 -11.12 -5.74 16.19
CA TYR A 138 -11.70 -4.42 15.95
C TYR A 138 -12.65 -4.40 14.76
N TYR A 139 -12.60 -5.44 13.92
CA TYR A 139 -13.41 -5.53 12.70
C TYR A 139 -14.16 -6.86 12.62
N SER A 140 -14.39 -7.53 13.76
CA SER A 140 -14.96 -8.87 13.73
C SER A 140 -16.37 -8.91 13.12
N LYS A 141 -17.18 -7.90 13.36
CA LYS A 141 -18.54 -7.85 12.78
C LYS A 141 -18.53 -7.53 11.31
N GLU A 142 -17.54 -6.76 10.88
CA GLU A 142 -17.39 -6.42 9.45
C GLU A 142 -16.98 -7.66 8.64
N GLY A 143 -16.37 -8.65 9.28
CA GLY A 143 -15.92 -9.85 8.61
C GLY A 143 -14.60 -9.65 7.91
N THR A 144 -14.13 -10.67 7.19
CA THR A 144 -12.87 -10.63 6.47
C THR A 144 -12.88 -9.43 5.52
N ASN A 145 -11.82 -8.63 5.57
CA ASN A 145 -11.75 -7.40 4.79
C ASN A 145 -10.31 -6.96 4.60
N VAL A 146 -10.14 -6.01 3.68
CA VAL A 146 -8.85 -5.35 3.46
C VAL A 146 -9.01 -3.89 3.84
N TYR A 147 -8.13 -3.43 4.73
CA TYR A 147 -8.05 -2.02 5.10
C TYR A 147 -7.19 -1.32 4.04
N PHE A 148 -7.74 -0.30 3.39
CA PHE A 148 -7.10 0.35 2.25
C PHE A 148 -7.08 1.85 2.46
N LYS A 149 -5.89 2.41 2.63
CA LYS A 149 -5.72 3.82 2.98
C LYS A 149 -4.78 4.47 1.99
N LEU A 150 -5.17 5.64 1.49
CA LEU A 150 -4.33 6.43 0.60
C LEU A 150 -3.89 7.68 1.33
N LEU A 151 -2.59 7.95 1.30
CA LEU A 151 -2.01 9.14 1.92
C LEU A 151 -1.42 10.01 0.83
N LYS A 152 -1.57 11.33 0.99
CA LYS A 152 -0.88 12.32 0.19
C LYS A 152 -0.11 13.21 1.15
N GLU A 153 1.23 13.12 1.08
CA GLU A 153 2.11 13.88 1.97
C GLU A 153 1.71 13.69 3.43
N GLY A 154 1.44 12.44 3.78
CA GLY A 154 1.11 12.05 5.15
C GLY A 154 -0.33 12.25 5.56
N ALA A 155 -1.16 12.88 4.75
CA ALA A 155 -2.56 13.12 5.08
C ALA A 155 -3.47 12.16 4.32
N ALA A 156 -4.48 11.63 5.00
CA ALA A 156 -5.42 10.71 4.38
C ALA A 156 -6.27 11.43 3.34
N VAL A 157 -6.45 10.80 2.20
CA VAL A 157 -7.33 11.29 1.13
C VAL A 157 -8.26 10.17 0.71
N ASP A 158 -9.34 10.52 0.03
CA ASP A 158 -10.38 9.56 -0.34
C ASP A 158 -9.90 8.65 -1.47
N PRO A 159 -9.69 7.35 -1.21
CA PRO A 159 -9.23 6.44 -2.26
C PRO A 159 -10.23 6.29 -3.40
N MET A 160 -11.52 6.53 -3.15
CA MET A 160 -12.55 6.36 -4.16
C MET A 160 -12.39 7.35 -5.31
N LEU A 161 -11.69 8.46 -5.07
CA LEU A 161 -11.40 9.43 -6.14
C LEU A 161 -10.38 8.89 -7.14
N TYR A 162 -9.68 7.83 -6.78
CA TYR A 162 -8.59 7.28 -7.59
C TYR A 162 -8.88 5.85 -8.07
N LEU A 163 -9.71 5.09 -7.35
CA LEU A 163 -9.99 3.71 -7.72
C LEU A 163 -10.74 3.68 -9.05
N ILE A 164 -10.34 2.77 -9.92
CA ILE A 164 -10.99 2.60 -11.22
C ILE A 164 -12.43 2.11 -11.01
N GLU A 165 -13.26 2.32 -12.00
CA GLU A 165 -14.63 1.80 -11.94
C GLU A 165 -14.59 0.29 -12.09
N LYS A 166 -15.50 -0.37 -11.37
CA LYS A 166 -15.66 -1.81 -11.47
C LYS A 166 -16.59 -2.19 -12.59
#